data_23cf8a8bafdd17213b92e3830705ba95
#
_entry.id   23cf8a8bafdd17213b92e3830705ba95
#
_cell.length_a   1.000
_cell.length_b   1.000
_cell.length_c   1.000
_cell.angle_alpha   90.00
_cell.angle_beta   90.00
_cell.angle_gamma   90.00
#
_symmetry.space_group_name_H-M   'P 1'
#
loop_
_entity.id
_entity.type
_entity.pdbx_description
1 polymer ?
#
loop_
_entity_poly.entity_id
_entity_poly.type
_entity_poly.pdbx_seq_one_letter_code
_entity_poly.pdbx_strand_id
1 'polypeptide(L)'
;MAHKIREVYIVHHSHTDVGYTDLQEQVIYNQTNNIRRAVELIEEGLEKGTNQKDLKWNCETWYCVEQFLKAATKEEKKTFFELVKKNRIGLSANYLNFNDLADCEYLTEKIHDMQEVCAKEGITVKTAMFADINGISMGQRDAMLANGVEFLYTNIHTHHGMYPLYQNQKPYFWENEDGKRLLVWSGEHYNLGNALGIVFNKNVNFMTENYFGKAQGDVAGPLEKLHSNLIASMEEYEENGYPYDFYITSVSGVFSDNAPINPSIADTVALFNEKYGEEVTMRMVTLQELYDLIRNKVADAPVYRGSINDWWGNGVGSTPYAVKHYKEAVRLNRICDRLEEKTGVHNAELVKAYGDNSLLYAEHTWGHSATVTNPYDTMVTNLDMRKNSYASKAHEAAAMRKNEQCH
;
A
#
# COMPACT_ATOMS: atom_id res chain seq x y z
N MET A 1 -25.69 10.65 23.78
CA MET A 1 -26.04 9.20 23.61
C MET A 1 -24.74 8.46 23.50
N ALA A 2 -24.67 7.19 23.88
CA ALA A 2 -23.44 6.41 23.68
C ALA A 2 -23.25 6.18 22.19
N HIS A 3 -22.04 6.38 21.65
CA HIS A 3 -21.70 6.08 20.28
C HIS A 3 -21.91 4.60 19.96
N LYS A 4 -22.28 4.30 18.72
CA LYS A 4 -22.37 2.93 18.21
C LYS A 4 -20.96 2.36 17.97
N ILE A 5 -20.07 3.18 17.41
CA ILE A 5 -18.67 2.84 17.18
C ILE A 5 -17.96 2.77 18.54
N ARG A 6 -17.32 1.63 18.81
CA ARG A 6 -16.63 1.36 20.09
C ARG A 6 -15.16 1.03 19.93
N GLU A 7 -14.74 0.68 18.72
CA GLU A 7 -13.37 0.27 18.42
C GLU A 7 -12.84 1.03 17.21
N VAL A 8 -11.61 1.51 17.31
CA VAL A 8 -10.88 2.14 16.20
C VAL A 8 -9.67 1.26 15.86
N TYR A 9 -9.67 0.74 14.65
CA TYR A 9 -8.57 -0.08 14.13
C TYR A 9 -7.63 0.80 13.32
N ILE A 10 -6.35 0.83 13.72
CA ILE A 10 -5.31 1.65 13.12
C ILE A 10 -4.40 0.77 12.28
N VAL A 11 -4.38 1.00 10.98
CA VAL A 11 -3.42 0.40 10.04
C VAL A 11 -2.23 1.34 9.90
N HIS A 12 -1.12 1.01 10.55
CA HIS A 12 0.11 1.79 10.50
C HIS A 12 1.01 1.25 9.41
N HIS A 13 1.38 2.09 8.46
CA HIS A 13 2.22 1.77 7.31
C HIS A 13 3.07 2.98 6.90
N SER A 14 3.76 2.91 5.79
CA SER A 14 4.32 4.05 5.07
C SER A 14 3.86 3.94 3.62
N HIS A 15 3.20 4.98 3.12
CA HIS A 15 2.87 5.03 1.71
C HIS A 15 4.14 4.99 0.86
N THR A 16 4.11 4.16 -0.18
CA THR A 16 5.27 3.89 -1.02
C THR A 16 5.08 4.51 -2.40
N ASP A 17 5.84 5.58 -2.66
CA ASP A 17 6.09 6.12 -3.98
C ASP A 17 7.45 5.64 -4.48
N VAL A 18 7.54 5.00 -5.62
CA VAL A 18 8.85 4.68 -6.21
C VAL A 18 9.34 5.87 -7.02
N GLY A 19 9.86 6.85 -6.32
CA GLY A 19 10.19 8.18 -6.80
C GLY A 19 9.41 9.27 -6.06
N TYR A 20 8.94 10.30 -6.77
CA TYR A 20 8.12 11.42 -6.35
C TYR A 20 8.72 12.28 -5.21
N THR A 21 9.03 11.70 -4.06
CA THR A 21 9.63 12.39 -2.89
C THR A 21 11.15 12.46 -2.96
N ASP A 22 11.78 11.50 -3.64
CA ASP A 22 13.23 11.40 -3.84
C ASP A 22 13.53 10.48 -5.03
N LEU A 23 14.80 10.26 -5.36
CA LEU A 23 15.23 9.32 -6.39
C LEU A 23 14.76 7.90 -6.04
N GLN A 24 14.39 7.13 -7.05
CA GLN A 24 13.81 5.79 -6.88
C GLN A 24 14.64 4.88 -5.98
N GLU A 25 15.96 4.84 -6.17
CA GLU A 25 16.86 4.02 -5.33
C GLU A 25 16.93 4.52 -3.89
N GLN A 26 16.85 5.85 -3.68
CA GLN A 26 16.83 6.41 -2.33
C GLN A 26 15.54 6.05 -1.61
N VAL A 27 14.41 6.11 -2.31
CA VAL A 27 13.13 5.66 -1.76
C VAL A 27 13.18 4.19 -1.37
N ILE A 28 13.70 3.32 -2.25
CA ILE A 28 13.83 1.89 -1.98
C ILE A 28 14.72 1.65 -0.74
N TYR A 29 15.83 2.37 -0.64
CA TYR A 29 16.70 2.33 0.54
C TYR A 29 15.96 2.77 1.81
N ASN A 30 15.21 3.87 1.75
CA ASN A 30 14.43 4.37 2.88
C ASN A 30 13.36 3.36 3.31
N GLN A 31 12.59 2.80 2.38
CA GLN A 31 11.56 1.79 2.68
C GLN A 31 12.15 0.50 3.28
N THR A 32 13.30 0.07 2.77
CA THR A 32 14.05 -1.06 3.36
C THR A 32 14.43 -0.76 4.82
N ASN A 33 14.89 0.45 5.10
CA ASN A 33 15.25 0.87 6.46
C ASN A 33 14.02 1.08 7.35
N ASN A 34 12.88 1.49 6.80
CA ASN A 34 11.62 1.57 7.54
C ASN A 34 11.21 0.19 8.08
N ILE A 35 11.32 -0.85 7.26
CA ILE A 35 11.05 -2.24 7.70
C ILE A 35 12.04 -2.64 8.80
N ARG A 36 13.35 -2.39 8.60
CA ARG A 36 14.38 -2.69 9.60
C ARG A 36 14.10 -1.98 10.92
N ARG A 37 13.77 -0.70 10.85
CA ARG A 37 13.47 0.10 12.06
C ARG A 37 12.19 -0.36 12.76
N ALA A 38 11.18 -0.81 12.02
CA ALA A 38 9.98 -1.41 12.61
C ALA A 38 10.31 -2.66 13.41
N VAL A 39 11.14 -3.56 12.85
CA VAL A 39 11.62 -4.77 13.54
C VAL A 39 12.34 -4.40 14.84
N GLU A 40 13.34 -3.50 14.76
CA GLU A 40 14.12 -3.06 15.91
C GLU A 40 13.24 -2.47 17.03
N LEU A 41 12.33 -1.56 16.69
CA LEU A 41 11.47 -0.90 17.67
C LEU A 41 10.55 -1.88 18.39
N ILE A 42 10.00 -2.84 17.67
CA ILE A 42 9.13 -3.86 18.26
C ILE A 42 9.94 -4.77 19.19
N GLU A 43 11.14 -5.21 18.78
CA GLU A 43 12.00 -6.04 19.62
C GLU A 43 12.47 -5.30 20.88
N GLU A 44 12.95 -4.05 20.70
CA GLU A 44 13.31 -3.20 21.85
C GLU A 44 12.15 -3.01 22.82
N GLY A 45 10.93 -2.82 22.30
CA GLY A 45 9.72 -2.69 23.11
C GLY A 45 9.40 -3.96 23.89
N LEU A 46 9.57 -5.13 23.25
CA LEU A 46 9.37 -6.44 23.91
C LEU A 46 10.39 -6.69 25.00
N GLU A 47 11.67 -6.38 24.76
CA GLU A 47 12.74 -6.54 25.73
C GLU A 47 12.60 -5.61 26.94
N LYS A 48 12.28 -4.33 26.68
CA LYS A 48 12.21 -3.29 27.71
C LYS A 48 10.85 -3.20 28.39
N GLY A 49 9.83 -3.90 27.87
CA GLY A 49 8.45 -3.84 28.38
C GLY A 49 7.74 -2.50 28.16
N THR A 50 8.20 -1.71 27.18
CA THR A 50 7.61 -0.40 26.84
C THR A 50 6.38 -0.55 25.93
N ASN A 51 5.63 0.53 25.70
CA ASN A 51 4.44 0.51 24.84
C ASN A 51 4.77 0.09 23.39
N GLN A 52 6.00 0.28 22.93
CA GLN A 52 6.45 -0.13 21.59
C GLN A 52 6.34 -1.64 21.36
N LYS A 53 6.25 -2.46 22.41
CA LYS A 53 5.89 -3.90 22.29
C LYS A 53 4.56 -4.13 21.56
N ASP A 54 3.66 -3.14 21.58
CA ASP A 54 2.33 -3.21 20.95
C ASP A 54 2.28 -2.53 19.57
N LEU A 55 3.42 -2.02 19.08
CA LEU A 55 3.55 -1.53 17.70
C LEU A 55 3.17 -2.62 16.70
N LYS A 56 2.43 -2.18 15.67
CA LYS A 56 2.17 -2.95 14.47
C LYS A 56 2.69 -2.15 13.28
N TRP A 57 3.26 -2.84 12.32
CA TRP A 57 3.70 -2.25 11.07
C TRP A 57 3.19 -3.09 9.90
N ASN A 58 2.57 -2.44 8.92
CA ASN A 58 2.13 -3.11 7.71
C ASN A 58 3.05 -2.73 6.55
N CYS A 59 3.68 -3.72 5.94
CA CYS A 59 4.41 -3.55 4.70
C CYS A 59 3.40 -3.37 3.57
N GLU A 60 3.22 -2.13 3.12
CA GLU A 60 2.21 -1.75 2.13
C GLU A 60 2.39 -2.50 0.80
N THR A 61 3.65 -2.66 0.38
CA THR A 61 3.99 -3.32 -0.88
C THR A 61 4.98 -4.45 -0.67
N TRP A 62 4.78 -5.57 -1.39
CA TRP A 62 5.72 -6.68 -1.34
C TRP A 62 7.07 -6.33 -1.96
N TYR A 63 7.11 -5.43 -2.93
CA TYR A 63 8.36 -4.98 -3.53
C TYR A 63 9.36 -4.46 -2.49
N CYS A 64 8.91 -3.65 -1.53
CA CYS A 64 9.77 -3.16 -0.45
C CYS A 64 10.27 -4.30 0.45
N VAL A 65 9.42 -5.30 0.73
CA VAL A 65 9.83 -6.51 1.48
C VAL A 65 10.85 -7.32 0.68
N GLU A 66 10.63 -7.50 -0.62
CA GLU A 66 11.59 -8.18 -1.50
C GLU A 66 12.98 -7.51 -1.47
N GLN A 67 13.03 -6.17 -1.53
CA GLN A 67 14.28 -5.43 -1.44
C GLN A 67 14.91 -5.54 -0.03
N PHE A 68 14.10 -5.46 1.02
CA PHE A 68 14.58 -5.73 2.38
C PHE A 68 15.19 -7.13 2.50
N LEU A 69 14.49 -8.16 2.02
CA LEU A 69 14.97 -9.53 2.06
C LEU A 69 16.25 -9.75 1.25
N LYS A 70 16.49 -9.00 0.17
CA LYS A 70 17.76 -9.04 -0.58
C LYS A 70 18.91 -8.44 0.21
N ALA A 71 18.67 -7.37 0.96
CA ALA A 71 19.68 -6.63 1.70
C ALA A 71 19.92 -7.15 3.13
N ALA A 72 18.94 -7.83 3.72
CA ALA A 72 18.95 -8.26 5.11
C ALA A 72 19.87 -9.47 5.35
N THR A 73 20.50 -9.51 6.53
CA THR A 73 21.22 -10.67 7.04
C THR A 73 20.26 -11.84 7.32
N LYS A 74 20.82 -13.02 7.56
CA LYS A 74 20.02 -14.20 7.93
C LYS A 74 19.25 -13.99 9.23
N GLU A 75 19.83 -13.30 10.19
CA GLU A 75 19.21 -13.03 11.48
C GLU A 75 18.07 -12.03 11.34
N GLU A 76 18.28 -10.92 10.62
CA GLU A 76 17.21 -9.95 10.34
C GLU A 76 16.01 -10.61 9.64
N LYS A 77 16.25 -11.49 8.65
CA LYS A 77 15.17 -12.24 7.98
C LYS A 77 14.40 -13.11 8.94
N LYS A 78 15.12 -13.85 9.80
CA LYS A 78 14.51 -14.73 10.81
C LYS A 78 13.62 -13.93 11.76
N THR A 79 14.15 -12.87 12.34
CA THR A 79 13.40 -11.98 13.25
C THR A 79 12.18 -11.37 12.57
N PHE A 80 12.34 -10.87 11.34
CA PHE A 80 11.24 -10.33 10.57
C PHE A 80 10.10 -11.33 10.42
N PHE A 81 10.37 -12.57 9.96
CA PHE A 81 9.33 -13.58 9.78
C PHE A 81 8.75 -14.07 11.11
N GLU A 82 9.52 -14.10 12.19
CA GLU A 82 8.97 -14.37 13.54
C GLU A 82 7.97 -13.30 13.99
N LEU A 83 8.25 -12.02 13.70
CA LEU A 83 7.33 -10.92 14.00
C LEU A 83 6.09 -10.96 13.10
N VAL A 84 6.21 -11.41 11.85
CA VAL A 84 5.05 -11.66 10.98
C VAL A 84 4.16 -12.76 11.59
N LYS A 85 4.73 -13.89 12.00
CA LYS A 85 3.99 -15.00 12.64
C LYS A 85 3.30 -14.58 13.94
N LYS A 86 3.86 -13.60 14.65
CA LYS A 86 3.29 -13.03 15.87
C LYS A 86 2.30 -11.90 15.63
N ASN A 87 1.91 -11.64 14.38
CA ASN A 87 1.05 -10.51 14.00
C ASN A 87 1.57 -9.15 14.49
N ARG A 88 2.90 -8.94 14.49
CA ARG A 88 3.52 -7.64 14.76
C ARG A 88 3.83 -6.89 13.46
N ILE A 89 4.13 -7.63 12.41
CA ILE A 89 4.33 -7.12 11.05
C ILE A 89 3.27 -7.73 10.15
N GLY A 90 2.52 -6.90 9.45
CA GLY A 90 1.56 -7.28 8.44
C GLY A 90 2.21 -7.31 7.05
N LEU A 91 1.81 -8.28 6.23
CA LEU A 91 2.22 -8.39 4.84
C LEU A 91 1.05 -8.06 3.92
N SER A 92 1.36 -7.41 2.82
CA SER A 92 0.44 -7.13 1.72
C SER A 92 0.86 -7.91 0.48
N ALA A 93 -0.09 -8.59 -0.15
CA ALA A 93 0.11 -9.26 -1.43
C ALA A 93 0.18 -8.29 -2.61
N ASN A 94 -0.07 -7.00 -2.37
CA ASN A 94 0.16 -5.98 -3.37
C ASN A 94 1.66 -5.83 -3.65
N TYR A 95 2.06 -6.02 -4.92
CA TYR A 95 3.48 -5.90 -5.27
C TYR A 95 3.94 -4.44 -5.25
N LEU A 96 3.19 -3.54 -5.87
CA LEU A 96 3.33 -2.08 -5.88
C LEU A 96 1.95 -1.45 -6.05
N ASN A 97 1.82 -0.16 -5.76
CA ASN A 97 0.61 0.59 -6.12
C ASN A 97 0.64 0.85 -7.63
N PHE A 98 -0.29 0.27 -8.38
CA PHE A 98 -0.30 0.30 -9.84
C PHE A 98 -1.46 1.10 -10.40
N ASN A 99 -1.20 1.76 -11.53
CA ASN A 99 -2.26 2.16 -12.44
C ASN A 99 -2.72 0.98 -13.33
N ASP A 100 -3.62 1.25 -14.26
CA ASP A 100 -4.21 0.24 -15.16
C ASP A 100 -3.21 -0.34 -16.20
N LEU A 101 -1.96 0.13 -16.25
CA LEU A 101 -0.94 -0.40 -17.17
C LEU A 101 -0.27 -1.68 -16.70
N ALA A 102 -0.44 -2.08 -15.44
CA ALA A 102 0.26 -3.24 -14.90
C ALA A 102 0.07 -4.50 -15.78
N ASP A 103 1.17 -5.16 -16.12
CA ASP A 103 1.14 -6.48 -16.76
C ASP A 103 0.67 -7.51 -15.72
N CYS A 104 -0.61 -7.85 -15.79
CA CYS A 104 -1.26 -8.69 -14.79
C CYS A 104 -0.83 -10.16 -14.87
N GLU A 105 -0.32 -10.64 -16.01
CA GLU A 105 0.25 -11.98 -16.12
C GLU A 105 1.52 -12.06 -15.29
N TYR A 106 2.46 -11.15 -15.51
CA TYR A 106 3.68 -11.08 -14.71
C TYR A 106 3.43 -10.72 -13.24
N LEU A 107 2.43 -9.88 -12.96
CA LEU A 107 2.02 -9.58 -11.58
C LEU A 107 1.51 -10.84 -10.87
N THR A 108 0.77 -11.71 -11.57
CA THR A 108 0.30 -12.98 -11.01
C THR A 108 1.47 -13.87 -10.58
N GLU A 109 2.52 -13.96 -11.42
CA GLU A 109 3.75 -14.68 -11.09
C GLU A 109 4.46 -14.06 -9.88
N LYS A 110 4.56 -12.74 -9.81
CA LYS A 110 5.18 -12.04 -8.66
C LYS A 110 4.46 -12.30 -7.34
N ILE A 111 3.13 -12.34 -7.36
CA ILE A 111 2.36 -12.69 -6.16
C ILE A 111 2.56 -14.16 -5.81
N HIS A 112 2.65 -15.05 -6.82
CA HIS A 112 2.97 -16.45 -6.60
C HIS A 112 4.34 -16.63 -5.94
N ASP A 113 5.39 -16.00 -6.47
CA ASP A 113 6.75 -16.03 -5.90
C ASP A 113 6.74 -15.55 -4.43
N MET A 114 5.99 -14.50 -4.13
CA MET A 114 5.79 -14.02 -2.76
C MET A 114 5.20 -15.12 -1.87
N GLN A 115 4.13 -15.78 -2.32
CA GLN A 115 3.49 -16.86 -1.56
C GLN A 115 4.47 -18.03 -1.34
N GLU A 116 5.30 -18.36 -2.32
CA GLU A 116 6.32 -19.40 -2.17
C GLU A 116 7.39 -19.02 -1.12
N VAL A 117 7.84 -17.75 -1.13
CA VAL A 117 8.78 -17.25 -0.12
C VAL A 117 8.17 -17.34 1.27
N CYS A 118 6.93 -16.89 1.44
CA CYS A 118 6.22 -16.91 2.71
C CYS A 118 5.89 -18.35 3.18
N ALA A 119 5.55 -19.24 2.24
CA ALA A 119 5.24 -20.64 2.56
C ALA A 119 6.44 -21.40 3.14
N LYS A 120 7.67 -21.09 2.71
CA LYS A 120 8.92 -21.66 3.30
C LYS A 120 9.05 -21.31 4.78
N GLU A 121 8.43 -20.22 5.19
CA GLU A 121 8.37 -19.76 6.59
C GLU A 121 7.09 -20.21 7.30
N GLY A 122 6.21 -20.96 6.65
CA GLY A 122 4.92 -21.40 7.19
C GLY A 122 3.86 -20.27 7.26
N ILE A 123 4.00 -19.26 6.40
CA ILE A 123 3.10 -18.09 6.32
C ILE A 123 2.30 -18.18 5.02
N THR A 124 1.00 -17.87 5.11
CA THR A 124 0.13 -17.64 3.94
C THR A 124 -0.39 -16.22 3.98
N VAL A 125 -0.15 -15.44 2.93
CA VAL A 125 -0.59 -14.05 2.86
C VAL A 125 -1.96 -14.00 2.19
N LYS A 126 -3.00 -13.65 2.96
CA LYS A 126 -4.39 -13.57 2.49
C LYS A 126 -4.87 -12.15 2.26
N THR A 127 -4.03 -11.17 2.53
CA THR A 127 -4.41 -9.76 2.58
C THR A 127 -3.55 -8.93 1.66
N ALA A 128 -4.15 -7.89 1.10
CA ALA A 128 -3.47 -6.85 0.34
C ALA A 128 -3.95 -5.46 0.79
N MET A 129 -3.15 -4.44 0.55
CA MET A 129 -3.59 -3.05 0.64
C MET A 129 -3.09 -2.26 -0.56
N PHE A 130 -3.88 -1.29 -0.95
CA PHE A 130 -3.51 -0.24 -1.89
C PHE A 130 -3.64 1.12 -1.20
N ALA A 131 -2.75 2.02 -1.53
CA ALA A 131 -2.81 3.40 -1.06
C ALA A 131 -2.60 4.34 -2.24
N ASP A 132 -3.15 5.55 -2.11
CA ASP A 132 -3.04 6.67 -3.04
C ASP A 132 -3.90 6.55 -4.31
N ILE A 133 -3.92 5.40 -4.97
CA ILE A 133 -4.66 5.19 -6.22
C ILE A 133 -6.18 5.12 -6.00
N ASN A 134 -6.92 5.67 -6.95
CA ASN A 134 -8.38 5.78 -6.89
C ASN A 134 -9.13 4.71 -7.69
N GLY A 135 -8.40 3.77 -8.27
CA GLY A 135 -8.98 2.65 -9.02
C GLY A 135 -8.03 1.48 -9.14
N ILE A 136 -8.57 0.32 -9.45
CA ILE A 136 -7.82 -0.93 -9.54
C ILE A 136 -8.38 -1.74 -10.71
N SER A 137 -7.51 -2.26 -11.57
CA SER A 137 -7.95 -3.06 -12.71
C SER A 137 -8.50 -4.43 -12.29
N MET A 138 -9.42 -4.98 -13.09
CA MET A 138 -9.91 -6.35 -12.89
C MET A 138 -8.78 -7.37 -12.97
N GLY A 139 -7.76 -7.14 -13.80
CA GLY A 139 -6.61 -8.03 -13.88
C GLY A 139 -5.80 -8.08 -12.60
N GLN A 140 -5.65 -6.96 -11.88
CA GLN A 140 -5.01 -6.94 -10.55
C GLN A 140 -5.84 -7.72 -9.52
N ARG A 141 -7.19 -7.58 -9.54
CA ARG A 141 -8.07 -8.41 -8.72
C ARG A 141 -7.85 -9.90 -9.01
N ASP A 142 -7.83 -10.27 -10.29
CA ASP A 142 -7.73 -11.68 -10.70
C ASP A 142 -6.36 -12.28 -10.34
N ALA A 143 -5.28 -11.49 -10.43
CA ALA A 143 -3.95 -11.87 -9.96
C ALA A 143 -3.93 -12.15 -8.45
N MET A 144 -4.60 -11.33 -7.64
CA MET A 144 -4.76 -11.57 -6.21
C MET A 144 -5.57 -12.83 -5.92
N LEU A 145 -6.74 -12.99 -6.56
CA LEU A 145 -7.62 -14.15 -6.39
C LEU A 145 -6.96 -15.47 -6.83
N ALA A 146 -6.16 -15.44 -7.91
CA ALA A 146 -5.39 -16.61 -8.38
C ALA A 146 -4.37 -17.09 -7.34
N ASN A 147 -3.90 -16.21 -6.48
CA ASN A 147 -2.90 -16.47 -5.44
C ASN A 147 -3.48 -16.58 -4.02
N GLY A 148 -4.79 -16.75 -3.89
CA GLY A 148 -5.44 -17.01 -2.59
C GLY A 148 -5.58 -15.80 -1.69
N VAL A 149 -5.49 -14.59 -2.22
CA VAL A 149 -5.79 -13.36 -1.47
C VAL A 149 -7.31 -13.27 -1.28
N GLU A 150 -7.72 -13.02 -0.05
CA GLU A 150 -9.12 -13.01 0.37
C GLU A 150 -9.64 -11.60 0.74
N PHE A 151 -8.72 -10.70 1.09
CA PHE A 151 -9.04 -9.35 1.57
C PHE A 151 -8.15 -8.27 0.95
N LEU A 152 -8.78 -7.19 0.53
CA LEU A 152 -8.14 -5.98 0.03
C LEU A 152 -8.60 -4.77 0.83
N TYR A 153 -7.66 -4.07 1.43
CA TYR A 153 -7.87 -2.77 2.05
C TYR A 153 -7.40 -1.67 1.11
N THR A 154 -8.31 -0.79 0.67
CA THR A 154 -7.98 0.31 -0.24
C THR A 154 -8.04 1.65 0.47
N ASN A 155 -7.02 2.48 0.26
CA ASN A 155 -6.99 3.86 0.69
C ASN A 155 -6.71 4.74 -0.53
N ILE A 156 -7.39 5.84 -0.64
CA ILE A 156 -7.32 6.72 -1.80
C ILE A 156 -6.58 8.00 -1.50
N HIS A 157 -6.30 8.73 -2.56
CA HIS A 157 -5.90 10.14 -2.49
C HIS A 157 -7.10 11.03 -2.78
N THR A 158 -7.57 11.73 -1.76
CA THR A 158 -8.80 12.53 -1.86
C THR A 158 -8.68 13.75 -2.78
N HIS A 159 -7.46 14.19 -3.12
CA HIS A 159 -7.24 15.33 -4.02
C HIS A 159 -7.33 14.96 -5.50
N HIS A 160 -7.20 13.68 -5.87
CA HIS A 160 -7.15 13.22 -7.25
C HIS A 160 -8.46 12.68 -7.80
N GLY A 161 -9.45 12.49 -6.95
CA GLY A 161 -10.72 11.97 -7.42
C GLY A 161 -11.65 11.54 -6.29
N MET A 162 -12.73 10.92 -6.71
CA MET A 162 -13.76 10.44 -5.81
C MET A 162 -13.44 9.03 -5.32
N TYR A 163 -14.12 8.62 -4.25
CA TYR A 163 -14.07 7.25 -3.78
C TYR A 163 -14.57 6.29 -4.86
N PRO A 164 -13.86 5.15 -5.08
CA PRO A 164 -14.36 4.10 -5.96
C PRO A 164 -15.79 3.72 -5.58
N LEU A 165 -16.65 3.61 -6.58
CA LEU A 165 -18.08 3.32 -6.40
C LEU A 165 -18.82 4.32 -5.50
N TYR A 166 -18.30 5.54 -5.31
CA TYR A 166 -18.83 6.56 -4.40
C TYR A 166 -18.97 6.06 -2.96
N GLN A 167 -18.07 5.18 -2.52
CA GLN A 167 -18.13 4.56 -1.20
C GLN A 167 -16.83 4.75 -0.43
N ASN A 168 -16.95 5.16 0.83
CA ASN A 168 -15.86 5.17 1.80
C ASN A 168 -16.33 4.50 3.09
N GLN A 169 -15.41 3.93 3.83
CA GLN A 169 -15.68 3.14 5.04
C GLN A 169 -16.78 2.09 4.82
N LYS A 170 -16.74 1.43 3.66
CA LYS A 170 -17.74 0.42 3.30
C LYS A 170 -17.11 -0.80 2.66
N PRO A 171 -17.56 -2.01 3.01
CA PRO A 171 -17.14 -3.24 2.38
C PRO A 171 -17.98 -3.57 1.13
N TYR A 172 -17.36 -4.32 0.22
CA TYR A 172 -18.05 -5.05 -0.84
C TYR A 172 -17.27 -6.30 -1.23
N PHE A 173 -17.94 -7.29 -1.81
CA PHE A 173 -17.28 -8.42 -2.45
C PHE A 173 -17.08 -8.12 -3.92
N TRP A 174 -15.84 -8.10 -4.37
CA TRP A 174 -15.52 -7.92 -5.78
C TRP A 174 -15.39 -9.28 -6.45
N GLU A 175 -16.44 -9.68 -7.16
CA GLU A 175 -16.56 -10.99 -7.77
C GLU A 175 -15.97 -10.98 -9.20
N ASN A 176 -15.22 -12.02 -9.54
CA ASN A 176 -14.72 -12.25 -10.90
C ASN A 176 -15.68 -13.10 -11.74
N GLU A 177 -15.31 -13.35 -13.00
CA GLU A 177 -16.12 -14.15 -13.93
C GLU A 177 -16.29 -15.62 -13.49
N ASP A 178 -15.33 -16.16 -12.73
CA ASP A 178 -15.39 -17.52 -12.16
C ASP A 178 -16.22 -17.59 -10.87
N GLY A 179 -16.80 -16.49 -10.40
CA GLY A 179 -17.55 -16.41 -9.15
C GLY A 179 -16.68 -16.36 -7.89
N LYS A 180 -15.35 -16.22 -8.02
CA LYS A 180 -14.46 -16.00 -6.88
C LYS A 180 -14.61 -14.56 -6.38
N ARG A 181 -14.52 -14.37 -5.07
CA ARG A 181 -14.78 -13.09 -4.41
C ARG A 181 -13.59 -12.62 -3.60
N LEU A 182 -13.22 -11.37 -3.80
CA LEU A 182 -12.28 -10.63 -2.97
C LEU A 182 -13.10 -9.70 -2.06
N LEU A 183 -12.99 -9.84 -0.74
CA LEU A 183 -13.58 -8.87 0.18
C LEU A 183 -12.75 -7.58 0.08
N VAL A 184 -13.39 -6.48 -0.25
CA VAL A 184 -12.75 -5.17 -0.31
C VAL A 184 -13.33 -4.27 0.78
N TRP A 185 -12.46 -3.62 1.53
CA TRP A 185 -12.83 -2.49 2.37
C TRP A 185 -12.38 -1.20 1.68
N SER A 186 -13.33 -0.38 1.27
CA SER A 186 -13.07 0.95 0.74
C SER A 186 -12.83 1.91 1.89
N GLY A 187 -11.58 2.19 2.18
CA GLY A 187 -11.16 3.10 3.23
C GLY A 187 -11.22 4.57 2.80
N GLU A 188 -10.57 5.41 3.59
CA GLU A 188 -10.42 6.84 3.34
C GLU A 188 -8.99 7.14 2.87
N HIS A 189 -8.56 8.39 3.03
CA HIS A 189 -7.20 8.78 2.73
C HIS A 189 -6.19 7.98 3.59
N TYR A 190 -5.12 7.51 2.98
CA TYR A 190 -4.12 6.63 3.60
C TYR A 190 -3.38 7.23 4.82
N ASN A 191 -3.51 8.53 5.07
CA ASN A 191 -2.95 9.18 6.26
C ASN A 191 -4.01 9.91 7.12
N LEU A 192 -5.27 9.54 7.01
CA LEU A 192 -6.34 10.18 7.79
C LEU A 192 -6.06 10.11 9.30
N GLY A 193 -5.52 9.03 9.79
CA GLY A 193 -5.13 8.91 11.20
C GLY A 193 -4.08 9.93 11.64
N ASN A 194 -3.17 10.32 10.74
CA ASN A 194 -2.24 11.42 11.00
C ASN A 194 -3.02 12.73 11.18
N ALA A 195 -3.98 13.00 10.29
CA ALA A 195 -4.81 14.19 10.32
C ALA A 195 -5.73 14.25 11.55
N LEU A 196 -6.26 13.11 12.01
CA LEU A 196 -7.02 13.01 13.25
C LEU A 196 -6.19 13.35 14.49
N GLY A 197 -4.86 13.23 14.41
CA GLY A 197 -3.94 13.53 15.50
C GLY A 197 -3.40 12.31 16.24
N ILE A 198 -3.51 11.11 15.65
CA ILE A 198 -2.89 9.89 16.20
C ILE A 198 -1.36 10.02 16.23
N VAL A 199 -0.81 10.76 15.29
CA VAL A 199 0.62 11.09 15.25
C VAL A 199 0.83 12.46 15.88
N PHE A 200 1.48 12.49 17.04
CA PHE A 200 1.90 13.74 17.66
C PHE A 200 3.21 14.21 17.02
N ASN A 201 3.11 15.24 16.22
CA ASN A 201 4.28 15.88 15.64
C ASN A 201 4.18 17.39 15.84
N LYS A 202 5.32 18.00 16.18
CA LYS A 202 5.44 19.47 16.28
C LYS A 202 5.42 20.15 14.92
N ASN A 203 5.65 19.40 13.85
CA ASN A 203 5.64 19.93 12.49
C ASN A 203 4.21 19.98 11.98
N VAL A 204 3.90 21.05 11.28
CA VAL A 204 2.62 21.23 10.60
C VAL A 204 2.44 20.15 9.56
N ASN A 205 1.32 19.45 9.63
CA ASN A 205 0.95 18.48 8.62
C ASN A 205 0.07 19.17 7.58
N PHE A 206 0.49 19.10 6.34
CA PHE A 206 -0.28 19.59 5.21
C PHE A 206 -1.74 19.09 5.24
N MET A 207 -1.94 17.82 5.56
CA MET A 207 -3.28 17.24 5.65
C MET A 207 -4.07 17.82 6.85
N THR A 208 -3.41 18.01 7.99
CA THR A 208 -4.06 18.60 9.16
C THR A 208 -4.50 20.03 8.89
N GLU A 209 -3.69 20.83 8.20
CA GLU A 209 -4.10 22.18 7.79
C GLU A 209 -5.29 22.16 6.86
N ASN A 210 -5.29 21.29 5.86
CA ASN A 210 -6.35 21.21 4.85
C ASN A 210 -7.67 20.67 5.41
N TYR A 211 -7.63 19.65 6.28
CA TYR A 211 -8.83 19.02 6.80
C TYR A 211 -9.40 19.68 8.05
N PHE A 212 -8.56 20.21 8.93
CA PHE A 212 -8.99 20.72 10.22
C PHE A 212 -8.70 22.23 10.41
N GLY A 213 -8.14 22.88 9.39
CA GLY A 213 -7.96 24.34 9.37
C GLY A 213 -7.05 24.92 10.43
N LYS A 214 -6.25 24.11 11.13
CA LYS A 214 -5.33 24.57 12.17
C LYS A 214 -4.03 23.76 12.14
N ALA A 215 -2.93 24.48 12.08
CA ALA A 215 -1.62 23.93 12.37
C ALA A 215 -1.58 23.38 13.80
N GLN A 216 -1.19 22.11 13.95
CA GLN A 216 -0.93 21.54 15.28
C GLN A 216 0.44 21.95 15.77
N GLY A 217 0.60 23.22 16.12
CA GLY A 217 1.85 23.74 16.67
C GLY A 217 2.02 23.54 18.18
N ASP A 218 0.93 23.28 18.88
CA ASP A 218 0.93 23.15 20.34
C ASP A 218 0.62 21.71 20.76
N VAL A 219 1.49 21.14 21.57
CA VAL A 219 1.38 19.79 22.12
C VAL A 219 0.56 19.74 23.41
N ALA A 220 0.18 20.91 23.94
CA ALA A 220 -0.68 21.01 25.12
C ALA A 220 -2.13 20.66 24.78
N GLY A 221 -2.50 19.45 25.03
CA GLY A 221 -3.84 18.90 24.75
C GLY A 221 -3.98 18.04 23.50
N PRO A 222 -2.92 17.37 23.00
CA PRO A 222 -3.03 16.59 21.78
C PRO A 222 -4.01 15.40 21.91
N LEU A 223 -4.18 14.83 23.11
CA LEU A 223 -5.15 13.75 23.36
C LEU A 223 -6.59 14.26 23.30
N GLU A 224 -6.88 15.43 23.89
CA GLU A 224 -8.19 16.05 23.82
C GLU A 224 -8.58 16.38 22.39
N LYS A 225 -7.61 16.86 21.60
CA LYS A 225 -7.85 17.16 20.20
C LYS A 225 -8.06 15.91 19.36
N LEU A 226 -7.23 14.88 19.58
CA LEU A 226 -7.43 13.57 18.94
C LEU A 226 -8.81 13.01 19.27
N HIS A 227 -9.20 13.01 20.54
CA HIS A 227 -10.52 12.58 20.98
C HIS A 227 -11.63 13.38 20.27
N SER A 228 -11.56 14.71 20.30
CA SER A 228 -12.56 15.59 19.68
C SER A 228 -12.66 15.35 18.16
N ASN A 229 -11.55 15.21 17.46
CA ASN A 229 -11.54 14.96 16.01
C ASN A 229 -12.13 13.57 15.69
N LEU A 230 -11.75 12.56 16.47
CA LEU A 230 -12.24 11.20 16.30
C LEU A 230 -13.74 11.10 16.54
N ILE A 231 -14.24 11.69 17.64
CA ILE A 231 -15.68 11.72 17.95
C ILE A 231 -16.45 12.42 16.84
N ALA A 232 -15.99 13.60 16.39
CA ALA A 232 -16.64 14.31 15.29
C ALA A 232 -16.73 13.49 14.00
N SER A 233 -15.66 12.77 13.66
CA SER A 233 -15.66 11.87 12.50
C SER A 233 -16.62 10.68 12.69
N MET A 234 -16.65 10.09 13.87
CA MET A 234 -17.54 8.97 14.18
C MET A 234 -19.02 9.39 14.15
N GLU A 235 -19.34 10.55 14.72
CA GLU A 235 -20.69 11.12 14.68
C GLU A 235 -21.16 11.35 13.24
N GLU A 236 -20.32 11.92 12.39
CA GLU A 236 -20.64 12.11 10.97
C GLU A 236 -20.98 10.78 10.27
N TYR A 237 -20.23 9.71 10.54
CA TYR A 237 -20.53 8.38 9.98
C TYR A 237 -21.81 7.79 10.55
N GLU A 238 -22.02 7.89 11.86
CA GLU A 238 -23.23 7.38 12.51
C GLU A 238 -24.50 8.11 12.01
N GLU A 239 -24.45 9.43 11.86
CA GLU A 239 -25.54 10.24 11.28
C GLU A 239 -25.86 9.85 9.83
N ASN A 240 -24.84 9.45 9.07
CA ASN A 240 -24.97 8.97 7.69
C ASN A 240 -25.32 7.45 7.62
N GLY A 241 -25.70 6.84 8.75
CA GLY A 241 -26.20 5.46 8.78
C GLY A 241 -25.10 4.38 8.74
N TYR A 242 -23.91 4.68 9.21
CA TYR A 242 -22.83 3.69 9.32
C TYR A 242 -23.25 2.51 10.20
N PRO A 243 -23.19 1.26 9.69
CA PRO A 243 -23.84 0.14 10.38
C PRO A 243 -22.95 -0.55 11.42
N TYR A 244 -21.63 -0.31 11.42
CA TYR A 244 -20.66 -1.09 12.19
C TYR A 244 -20.35 -0.46 13.55
N ASP A 245 -19.86 -1.31 14.48
CA ASP A 245 -19.39 -0.95 15.81
C ASP A 245 -17.90 -0.61 15.86
N PHE A 246 -17.23 -0.56 14.71
CA PHE A 246 -15.82 -0.24 14.55
C PHE A 246 -15.59 0.83 13.49
N TYR A 247 -14.46 1.50 13.59
CA TYR A 247 -13.95 2.49 12.61
C TYR A 247 -12.54 2.10 12.20
N ILE A 248 -12.20 2.23 10.91
CA ILE A 248 -10.87 1.90 10.40
C ILE A 248 -10.20 3.17 9.91
N THR A 249 -8.95 3.39 10.34
CA THR A 249 -8.14 4.49 9.85
C THR A 249 -6.71 4.05 9.59
N SER A 250 -6.03 4.75 8.70
CA SER A 250 -4.62 4.51 8.38
C SER A 250 -3.73 5.62 8.88
N VAL A 251 -2.52 5.25 9.27
CA VAL A 251 -1.44 6.18 9.60
C VAL A 251 -0.26 5.87 8.68
N SER A 252 0.13 6.85 7.86
CA SER A 252 1.31 6.74 7.00
C SER A 252 2.51 7.41 7.66
N GLY A 253 3.42 6.59 8.18
CA GLY A 253 4.68 7.03 8.77
C GLY A 253 4.57 8.18 9.74
N VAL A 254 5.57 9.06 9.73
CA VAL A 254 5.57 10.27 10.59
C VAL A 254 4.67 11.33 10.01
N PHE A 255 4.74 11.55 8.68
CA PHE A 255 4.08 12.74 8.13
C PHE A 255 3.89 12.88 6.64
N SER A 256 4.58 12.09 5.82
CA SER A 256 4.59 12.20 4.36
C SER A 256 4.76 10.82 3.74
N ASP A 257 4.66 10.78 2.42
CA ASP A 257 4.96 9.60 1.65
C ASP A 257 6.40 9.17 1.85
N ASN A 258 6.66 7.87 1.81
CA ASN A 258 7.96 7.26 2.10
C ASN A 258 8.53 7.56 3.51
N ALA A 259 7.71 8.06 4.42
CA ALA A 259 8.14 8.44 5.76
C ALA A 259 8.49 7.24 6.65
N PRO A 260 9.40 7.42 7.62
CA PRO A 260 9.73 6.35 8.57
C PRO A 260 8.58 6.03 9.51
N ILE A 261 8.68 4.86 10.16
CA ILE A 261 7.78 4.46 11.24
C ILE A 261 7.77 5.51 12.36
N ASN A 262 6.58 5.78 12.91
CA ASN A 262 6.44 6.63 14.09
C ASN A 262 6.32 5.79 15.37
N PRO A 263 7.35 5.76 16.22
CA PRO A 263 7.32 4.98 17.45
C PRO A 263 6.35 5.51 18.49
N SER A 264 5.98 6.79 18.44
CA SER A 264 5.10 7.43 19.44
C SER A 264 3.63 7.02 19.34
N ILE A 265 3.23 6.36 18.24
CA ILE A 265 1.85 5.87 18.08
C ILE A 265 1.46 4.91 19.21
N ALA A 266 2.38 4.04 19.64
CA ALA A 266 2.11 3.09 20.71
C ALA A 266 1.81 3.81 22.03
N ASP A 267 2.55 4.88 22.33
CA ASP A 267 2.32 5.71 23.53
C ASP A 267 1.00 6.50 23.41
N THR A 268 0.71 7.03 22.22
CA THR A 268 -0.56 7.73 21.94
C THR A 268 -1.75 6.81 22.18
N VAL A 269 -1.71 5.59 21.65
CA VAL A 269 -2.79 4.59 21.78
C VAL A 269 -2.95 4.19 23.25
N ALA A 270 -1.85 3.96 23.98
CA ALA A 270 -1.90 3.60 25.40
C ALA A 270 -2.53 4.72 26.25
N LEU A 271 -2.07 5.96 26.08
CA LEU A 271 -2.59 7.12 26.82
C LEU A 271 -4.04 7.44 26.43
N PHE A 272 -4.39 7.28 25.15
CA PHE A 272 -5.78 7.47 24.72
C PHE A 272 -6.71 6.47 25.39
N ASN A 273 -6.35 5.19 25.38
CA ASN A 273 -7.16 4.14 25.99
C ASN A 273 -7.25 4.27 27.50
N GLU A 274 -6.19 4.73 28.17
CA GLU A 274 -6.23 5.02 29.60
C GLU A 274 -7.28 6.10 29.94
N LYS A 275 -7.37 7.13 29.10
CA LYS A 275 -8.23 8.30 29.36
C LYS A 275 -9.65 8.12 28.81
N TYR A 276 -9.80 7.54 27.63
CA TYR A 276 -11.07 7.51 26.89
C TYR A 276 -11.55 6.08 26.54
N GLY A 277 -10.84 5.05 26.97
CA GLY A 277 -11.13 3.66 26.57
C GLY A 277 -12.49 3.13 27.02
N GLU A 278 -13.16 3.73 28.02
CA GLU A 278 -14.53 3.41 28.39
C GLU A 278 -15.55 3.85 27.32
N GLU A 279 -15.24 4.92 26.57
CA GLU A 279 -16.07 5.44 25.49
C GLU A 279 -15.75 4.77 24.16
N VAL A 280 -14.48 4.79 23.76
CA VAL A 280 -13.96 4.19 22.54
C VAL A 280 -12.53 3.74 22.71
N THR A 281 -12.20 2.52 22.25
CA THR A 281 -10.84 1.98 22.32
C THR A 281 -10.13 2.11 20.98
N MET A 282 -8.83 2.39 21.01
CA MET A 282 -7.95 2.39 19.84
C MET A 282 -7.04 1.17 19.86
N ARG A 283 -6.80 0.57 18.70
CA ARG A 283 -5.93 -0.59 18.58
C ARG A 283 -5.21 -0.59 17.23
N MET A 284 -3.88 -0.71 17.25
CA MET A 284 -3.12 -1.00 16.03
C MET A 284 -3.37 -2.44 15.60
N VAL A 285 -3.53 -2.65 14.29
CA VAL A 285 -3.77 -3.96 13.69
C VAL A 285 -2.85 -4.20 12.50
N THR A 286 -2.50 -5.46 12.27
CA THR A 286 -2.00 -5.89 10.97
C THR A 286 -3.15 -6.09 9.99
N LEU A 287 -2.87 -6.13 8.70
CA LEU A 287 -3.90 -6.40 7.68
C LEU A 287 -4.60 -7.75 7.93
N GLN A 288 -3.85 -8.76 8.37
CA GLN A 288 -4.43 -10.06 8.69
C GLN A 288 -5.35 -10.00 9.91
N GLU A 289 -4.94 -9.30 10.98
CA GLU A 289 -5.80 -9.09 12.14
C GLU A 289 -7.05 -8.29 11.77
N LEU A 290 -6.90 -7.24 10.95
CA LEU A 290 -8.05 -6.46 10.47
C LEU A 290 -9.04 -7.36 9.74
N TYR A 291 -8.56 -8.16 8.79
CA TYR A 291 -9.41 -9.12 8.07
C TYR A 291 -10.15 -10.07 9.02
N ASP A 292 -9.44 -10.68 9.96
CA ASP A 292 -10.02 -11.63 10.89
C ASP A 292 -11.07 -11.00 11.82
N LEU A 293 -10.89 -9.73 12.19
CA LEU A 293 -11.83 -8.97 13.02
C LEU A 293 -13.13 -8.60 12.29
N ILE A 294 -13.02 -8.23 10.99
CA ILE A 294 -14.17 -7.65 10.28
C ILE A 294 -14.90 -8.65 9.38
N ARG A 295 -14.25 -9.70 8.85
CA ARG A 295 -14.83 -10.58 7.82
C ARG A 295 -16.22 -11.15 8.16
N ASN A 296 -16.45 -11.49 9.41
CA ASN A 296 -17.75 -12.01 9.84
C ASN A 296 -18.77 -10.90 10.10
N LYS A 297 -18.32 -9.68 10.45
CA LYS A 297 -19.17 -8.51 10.66
C LYS A 297 -19.69 -7.92 9.35
N VAL A 298 -19.04 -8.25 8.23
CA VAL A 298 -19.34 -7.73 6.87
C VAL A 298 -19.71 -8.84 5.87
N ALA A 299 -20.13 -10.00 6.37
CA ALA A 299 -20.45 -11.16 5.52
C ALA A 299 -21.64 -10.93 4.57
N ASP A 300 -22.48 -9.97 4.85
CA ASP A 300 -23.64 -9.53 4.06
C ASP A 300 -23.32 -8.36 3.11
N ALA A 301 -22.06 -7.98 2.97
CA ALA A 301 -21.63 -6.91 2.09
C ALA A 301 -22.09 -7.14 0.63
N PRO A 302 -22.42 -6.08 -0.11
CA PRO A 302 -22.90 -6.21 -1.48
C PRO A 302 -21.84 -6.80 -2.41
N VAL A 303 -22.30 -7.47 -3.47
CA VAL A 303 -21.44 -8.04 -4.52
C VAL A 303 -21.35 -7.07 -5.69
N TYR A 304 -20.13 -6.75 -6.11
CA TYR A 304 -19.82 -5.94 -7.28
C TYR A 304 -19.09 -6.78 -8.35
N ARG A 305 -19.45 -6.60 -9.63
CA ARG A 305 -18.91 -7.35 -10.79
C ARG A 305 -18.40 -6.45 -11.91
N GLY A 306 -18.09 -5.22 -11.64
CA GLY A 306 -17.61 -4.28 -12.66
C GLY A 306 -16.12 -3.98 -12.55
N SER A 307 -15.65 -3.09 -13.41
CA SER A 307 -14.34 -2.46 -13.29
C SER A 307 -14.39 -1.30 -12.29
N ILE A 308 -13.28 -1.04 -11.63
CA ILE A 308 -13.07 0.13 -10.80
C ILE A 308 -12.05 1.00 -11.55
N ASN A 309 -12.56 2.00 -12.26
CA ASN A 309 -11.71 2.83 -13.12
C ASN A 309 -10.73 3.64 -12.29
N ASP A 310 -9.49 3.68 -12.76
CA ASP A 310 -8.44 4.47 -12.18
C ASP A 310 -8.55 5.93 -12.63
N TRP A 311 -8.56 6.84 -11.66
CA TRP A 311 -8.49 8.28 -11.88
C TRP A 311 -7.05 8.78 -12.04
N TRP A 312 -6.09 7.93 -11.80
CA TRP A 312 -4.64 8.21 -11.83
C TRP A 312 -4.02 8.16 -13.24
N GLY A 313 -4.81 8.34 -14.27
CA GLY A 313 -4.38 8.26 -15.66
C GLY A 313 -3.54 9.45 -16.15
N ASN A 314 -3.42 10.52 -15.37
CA ASN A 314 -2.67 11.74 -15.76
C ASN A 314 -1.18 11.48 -15.96
N GLY A 315 -0.55 10.66 -15.10
CA GLY A 315 0.86 10.29 -15.22
C GLY A 315 1.15 9.55 -16.53
N VAL A 316 0.29 8.59 -16.87
CA VAL A 316 0.35 7.86 -18.14
C VAL A 316 0.26 8.82 -19.33
N GLY A 317 -0.68 9.77 -19.28
CA GLY A 317 -0.86 10.80 -20.32
C GLY A 317 0.32 11.74 -20.47
N SER A 318 1.11 11.96 -19.42
CA SER A 318 2.29 12.85 -19.43
C SER A 318 3.50 12.25 -20.15
N THR A 319 3.54 10.93 -20.37
CA THR A 319 4.70 10.22 -20.94
C THR A 319 4.37 9.42 -22.21
N PRO A 320 3.83 10.02 -23.28
CA PRO A 320 3.29 9.29 -24.44
C PRO A 320 4.33 8.44 -25.16
N TYR A 321 5.59 8.88 -25.23
CA TYR A 321 6.67 8.10 -25.84
C TYR A 321 7.02 6.86 -25.02
N ALA A 322 7.12 6.99 -23.72
CA ALA A 322 7.41 5.87 -22.84
C ALA A 322 6.24 4.86 -22.83
N VAL A 323 4.99 5.32 -22.83
CA VAL A 323 3.81 4.46 -23.00
C VAL A 323 3.86 3.67 -24.30
N LYS A 324 4.30 4.29 -25.42
CA LYS A 324 4.49 3.58 -26.68
C LYS A 324 5.51 2.45 -26.55
N HIS A 325 6.68 2.73 -25.96
CA HIS A 325 7.70 1.69 -25.74
C HIS A 325 7.22 0.60 -24.83
N TYR A 326 6.54 0.96 -23.74
CA TYR A 326 5.94 0.01 -22.80
C TYR A 326 4.93 -0.94 -23.50
N LYS A 327 3.98 -0.37 -24.25
CA LYS A 327 2.97 -1.19 -24.97
C LYS A 327 3.60 -2.09 -26.01
N GLU A 328 4.66 -1.63 -26.68
CA GLU A 328 5.42 -2.48 -27.62
C GLU A 328 6.17 -3.58 -26.89
N ALA A 329 6.76 -3.31 -25.72
CA ALA A 329 7.38 -4.31 -24.87
C ALA A 329 6.39 -5.41 -24.47
N VAL A 330 5.20 -5.05 -23.99
CA VAL A 330 4.13 -6.00 -23.65
C VAL A 330 3.74 -6.85 -24.85
N ARG A 331 3.57 -6.22 -26.02
CA ARG A 331 3.24 -6.92 -27.26
C ARG A 331 4.32 -7.92 -27.67
N LEU A 332 5.58 -7.53 -27.62
CA LEU A 332 6.73 -8.38 -27.97
C LEU A 332 6.85 -9.54 -26.96
N ASN A 333 6.72 -9.26 -25.67
CA ASN A 333 6.79 -10.31 -24.65
C ASN A 333 5.74 -11.40 -24.88
N ARG A 334 4.47 -11.03 -25.11
CA ARG A 334 3.40 -11.99 -25.43
C ARG A 334 3.65 -12.81 -26.70
N ILE A 335 4.34 -12.22 -27.69
CA ILE A 335 4.78 -12.98 -28.87
C ILE A 335 5.84 -14.00 -28.48
N CYS A 336 6.80 -13.60 -27.64
CA CYS A 336 7.86 -14.49 -27.17
C CYS A 336 7.30 -15.66 -26.36
N ASP A 337 6.32 -15.44 -25.49
CA ASP A 337 5.66 -16.50 -24.70
C ASP A 337 5.06 -17.57 -25.63
N ARG A 338 4.36 -17.14 -26.68
CA ARG A 338 3.80 -18.06 -27.69
C ARG A 338 4.85 -18.76 -28.55
N LEU A 339 5.99 -18.13 -28.82
CA LEU A 339 7.08 -18.73 -29.57
C LEU A 339 7.84 -19.73 -28.70
N GLU A 340 8.03 -19.43 -27.43
CA GLU A 340 8.69 -20.29 -26.45
C GLU A 340 8.00 -21.65 -26.33
N GLU A 341 6.67 -21.69 -26.33
CA GLU A 341 5.90 -22.95 -26.38
C GLU A 341 6.27 -23.86 -27.59
N LYS A 342 6.76 -23.24 -28.68
CA LYS A 342 7.10 -23.96 -29.93
C LYS A 342 8.59 -24.25 -30.07
N THR A 343 9.43 -23.32 -29.62
CA THR A 343 10.89 -23.37 -29.80
C THR A 343 11.58 -24.01 -28.61
N GLY A 344 10.98 -23.94 -27.42
CA GLY A 344 11.60 -24.35 -26.16
C GLY A 344 12.73 -23.41 -25.70
N VAL A 345 12.93 -22.29 -26.39
CA VAL A 345 13.98 -21.29 -26.02
C VAL A 345 13.46 -20.40 -24.92
N HIS A 346 14.01 -20.54 -23.74
CA HIS A 346 13.67 -19.75 -22.55
C HIS A 346 14.90 -19.00 -22.01
N ASN A 347 14.74 -17.69 -21.77
CA ASN A 347 15.75 -16.87 -21.10
C ASN A 347 15.14 -16.17 -19.87
N ALA A 348 15.31 -16.79 -18.70
CA ALA A 348 14.75 -16.31 -17.44
C ALA A 348 15.25 -14.92 -17.06
N GLU A 349 16.49 -14.54 -17.41
CA GLU A 349 17.04 -13.21 -17.13
C GLU A 349 16.32 -12.12 -17.93
N LEU A 350 16.05 -12.36 -19.21
CA LEU A 350 15.31 -11.43 -20.06
C LEU A 350 13.83 -11.35 -19.66
N VAL A 351 13.20 -12.46 -19.30
CA VAL A 351 11.83 -12.47 -18.76
C VAL A 351 11.76 -11.62 -17.50
N LYS A 352 12.69 -11.85 -16.58
CA LYS A 352 12.77 -11.06 -15.35
C LYS A 352 13.05 -9.57 -15.61
N ALA A 353 13.99 -9.27 -16.50
CA ALA A 353 14.33 -7.88 -16.84
C ALA A 353 13.14 -7.15 -17.48
N TYR A 354 12.41 -7.82 -18.38
CA TYR A 354 11.17 -7.28 -18.93
C TYR A 354 10.15 -7.02 -17.82
N GLY A 355 9.83 -8.03 -17.03
CA GLY A 355 8.76 -7.97 -16.05
C GLY A 355 9.02 -6.95 -14.94
N ASP A 356 10.20 -6.96 -14.33
CA ASP A 356 10.55 -6.02 -13.26
C ASP A 356 10.49 -4.56 -13.75
N ASN A 357 11.02 -4.27 -14.95
CA ASN A 357 10.96 -2.92 -15.51
C ASN A 357 9.54 -2.53 -15.95
N SER A 358 8.74 -3.48 -16.45
CA SER A 358 7.35 -3.22 -16.81
C SER A 358 6.51 -2.85 -15.59
N LEU A 359 6.67 -3.56 -14.47
CA LEU A 359 5.97 -3.24 -13.23
C LEU A 359 6.44 -1.91 -12.62
N LEU A 360 7.74 -1.62 -12.62
CA LEU A 360 8.24 -0.33 -12.15
C LEU A 360 7.76 0.85 -13.01
N TYR A 361 7.55 0.64 -14.32
CA TYR A 361 6.93 1.65 -15.15
C TYR A 361 5.44 1.84 -14.86
N ALA A 362 4.72 0.74 -14.59
CA ALA A 362 3.30 0.75 -14.28
C ALA A 362 2.98 1.18 -12.83
N GLU A 363 3.99 1.28 -11.96
CA GLU A 363 3.84 1.84 -10.63
C GLU A 363 3.26 3.27 -10.74
N HIS A 364 2.42 3.69 -9.77
CA HIS A 364 1.55 4.86 -9.91
C HIS A 364 2.26 6.22 -9.95
N THR A 365 3.53 6.31 -9.57
CA THR A 365 4.23 7.58 -9.37
C THR A 365 4.86 8.12 -10.66
N TRP A 366 4.44 9.30 -11.09
CA TRP A 366 5.07 10.10 -12.15
C TRP A 366 5.44 11.49 -11.65
N GLY A 367 6.61 11.98 -12.06
CA GLY A 367 7.06 13.32 -11.73
C GLY A 367 7.50 13.47 -10.26
N HIS A 368 7.35 14.69 -9.78
CA HIS A 368 7.71 15.16 -8.44
C HIS A 368 6.68 16.20 -7.98
N SER A 369 6.54 16.43 -6.68
CA SER A 369 5.66 17.47 -6.14
C SER A 369 5.90 18.87 -6.75
N ALA A 370 7.12 19.16 -7.17
CA ALA A 370 7.49 20.43 -7.83
C ALA A 370 7.38 20.42 -9.37
N THR A 371 6.86 19.36 -9.99
CA THR A 371 6.80 19.25 -11.47
C THR A 371 6.11 20.43 -12.12
N VAL A 372 5.06 20.97 -11.52
CA VAL A 372 4.31 22.12 -12.06
C VAL A 372 4.99 23.44 -11.71
N THR A 373 5.50 23.58 -10.50
CA THR A 373 6.04 24.86 -9.98
C THR A 373 7.48 25.10 -10.37
N ASN A 374 8.28 24.04 -10.56
CA ASN A 374 9.69 24.12 -10.97
C ASN A 374 10.08 22.97 -11.93
N PRO A 375 9.53 22.93 -13.15
CA PRO A 375 9.67 21.78 -14.07
C PRO A 375 11.10 21.52 -14.55
N TYR A 376 11.99 22.49 -14.42
CA TYR A 376 13.40 22.38 -14.84
C TYR A 376 14.36 22.05 -13.70
N ASP A 377 13.84 21.81 -12.50
CA ASP A 377 14.67 21.37 -11.39
C ASP A 377 15.36 20.04 -11.73
N THR A 378 16.60 19.89 -11.28
CA THR A 378 17.41 18.69 -11.56
C THR A 378 16.75 17.43 -11.00
N MET A 379 16.11 17.50 -9.84
CA MET A 379 15.40 16.36 -9.25
C MET A 379 14.20 15.98 -10.12
N VAL A 380 13.39 16.95 -10.53
CA VAL A 380 12.20 16.73 -11.38
C VAL A 380 12.58 16.06 -12.70
N THR A 381 13.54 16.63 -13.41
CA THR A 381 13.98 16.08 -14.72
C THR A 381 14.64 14.71 -14.58
N ASN A 382 15.39 14.47 -13.50
CA ASN A 382 16.02 13.17 -13.25
C ASN A 382 14.98 12.08 -12.93
N LEU A 383 13.98 12.38 -12.11
CA LEU A 383 12.87 11.46 -11.83
C LEU A 383 12.12 11.06 -13.10
N ASP A 384 11.82 12.03 -13.98
CA ASP A 384 11.16 11.78 -15.26
C ASP A 384 12.00 10.89 -16.18
N MET A 385 13.30 11.17 -16.32
CA MET A 385 14.21 10.35 -17.12
C MET A 385 14.28 8.91 -16.60
N ARG A 386 14.35 8.73 -15.28
CA ARG A 386 14.42 7.42 -14.64
C ARG A 386 13.12 6.64 -14.81
N LYS A 387 11.96 7.27 -14.61
CA LYS A 387 10.66 6.65 -14.83
C LYS A 387 10.51 6.18 -16.28
N ASN A 388 10.82 7.04 -17.25
CA ASN A 388 10.76 6.70 -18.66
C ASN A 388 11.75 5.59 -19.05
N SER A 389 12.90 5.49 -18.36
CA SER A 389 13.90 4.45 -18.64
C SER A 389 13.39 3.04 -18.34
N TYR A 390 12.45 2.85 -17.40
CA TYR A 390 11.85 1.54 -17.13
C TYR A 390 11.11 1.01 -18.37
N ALA A 391 10.32 1.85 -19.05
CA ALA A 391 9.65 1.44 -20.29
C ALA A 391 10.66 1.07 -21.40
N SER A 392 11.76 1.83 -21.51
CA SER A 392 12.83 1.55 -22.48
C SER A 392 13.54 0.24 -22.19
N LYS A 393 13.89 -0.04 -20.92
CA LYS A 393 14.53 -1.30 -20.49
C LYS A 393 13.62 -2.51 -20.68
N ALA A 394 12.32 -2.36 -20.38
CA ALA A 394 11.34 -3.42 -20.64
C ALA A 394 11.27 -3.73 -22.15
N HIS A 395 11.27 -2.70 -23.01
CA HIS A 395 11.29 -2.87 -24.45
C HIS A 395 12.57 -3.55 -24.94
N GLU A 396 13.74 -3.14 -24.45
CA GLU A 396 15.02 -3.76 -24.78
C GLU A 396 15.01 -5.27 -24.46
N ALA A 397 14.62 -5.63 -23.23
CA ALA A 397 14.58 -7.03 -22.81
C ALA A 397 13.62 -7.87 -23.67
N ALA A 398 12.43 -7.36 -23.97
CA ALA A 398 11.47 -8.05 -24.83
C ALA A 398 11.96 -8.18 -26.29
N ALA A 399 12.67 -7.16 -26.81
CA ALA A 399 13.25 -7.21 -28.15
C ALA A 399 14.42 -8.21 -28.22
N MET A 400 15.28 -8.25 -27.22
CA MET A 400 16.36 -9.24 -27.15
C MET A 400 15.79 -10.67 -27.07
N ARG A 401 14.78 -10.90 -26.22
CA ARG A 401 14.07 -12.17 -26.11
C ARG A 401 13.51 -12.63 -27.46
N LYS A 402 12.87 -11.70 -28.20
CA LYS A 402 12.38 -11.98 -29.55
C LYS A 402 13.52 -12.38 -30.51
N ASN A 403 14.66 -11.71 -30.46
CA ASN A 403 15.79 -12.03 -31.34
C ASN A 403 16.30 -13.46 -31.06
N GLU A 404 16.40 -13.87 -29.79
CA GLU A 404 16.79 -15.24 -29.44
C GLU A 404 15.79 -16.31 -29.94
N GLN A 405 14.50 -15.97 -30.03
CA GLN A 405 13.49 -16.87 -30.54
C GLN A 405 13.52 -17.03 -32.09
N CYS A 406 14.13 -16.08 -32.80
CA CYS A 406 14.19 -16.05 -34.26
C CYS A 406 15.48 -16.62 -34.83
N HIS A 407 16.45 -16.99 -34.01
CA HIS A 407 17.72 -17.60 -34.39
C HIS A 407 17.85 -19.04 -33.89
#